data_b751c979925ed119647652b4da102d5a
#
_entry.id   b751c979925ed119647652b4da102d5a
#
_cell.length_a   1.000
_cell.length_b   1.000
_cell.length_c   1.000
_cell.angle_alpha   90.00
_cell.angle_beta   90.00
_cell.angle_gamma   90.00
#
_symmetry.space_group_name_H-M   'P 1'
#
loop_
_entity.id
_entity.type
_entity.pdbx_description
1 polymer ?
#
loop_
_entity_poly.entity_id
_entity_poly.type
_entity_poly.pdbx_seq_one_letter_code
_entity_poly.pdbx_strand_id
1 'polypeptide(L)'
;LRRQRQMCIRDRYFIDLRTFFRFLKVMRGLAPDGTEFDEIKIDDVDLDLIKTVNLELAYDYMNFLYRDRNNKSASRARKCSSLKGFFKYITNNKHLLDTNPVEQLESPKNKKALPKYLTLEQSIELLNAVDGNNKQRDYCILTLFLNCGLRVSEMAGLNYNDIHSDGTMRVVGKGNKERIVYLNSACIDAYNEYMKVLSLIHISEPTRPLYIS
;
A
#
# COMPACT_ATOMS: atom_id res chain seq x y z
N LEU A 1 12.08 7.17 -0.99
CA LEU A 1 10.64 6.85 -1.25
C LEU A 1 10.46 5.57 -2.07
N ARG A 2 11.20 5.35 -3.16
CA ARG A 2 11.11 4.12 -3.98
C ARG A 2 11.54 2.87 -3.20
N ARG A 3 12.63 2.95 -2.42
CA ARG A 3 13.07 1.86 -1.52
C ARG A 3 12.05 1.56 -0.42
N GLN A 4 11.48 2.59 0.22
CA GLN A 4 10.45 2.43 1.25
C GLN A 4 9.16 1.80 0.69
N ARG A 5 8.72 2.18 -0.52
CA ARG A 5 7.53 1.62 -1.15
C ARG A 5 7.71 0.16 -1.58
N GLN A 6 8.88 -0.19 -2.10
CA GLN A 6 9.22 -1.59 -2.40
C GLN A 6 9.33 -2.42 -1.13
N MET A 7 9.87 -1.85 -0.04
CA MET A 7 9.86 -2.47 1.28
C MET A 7 8.42 -2.74 1.75
N CYS A 8 7.52 -1.77 1.73
CA CYS A 8 6.13 -1.96 2.17
C CYS A 8 5.38 -3.06 1.41
N ILE A 9 5.60 -3.21 0.09
CA ILE A 9 4.99 -4.28 -0.69
C ILE A 9 5.61 -5.63 -0.31
N ARG A 10 6.92 -5.71 -0.25
CA ARG A 10 7.66 -6.92 0.13
C ARG A 10 7.31 -7.35 1.55
N ASP A 11 7.20 -6.40 2.48
CA ASP A 11 6.84 -6.66 3.87
C ASP A 11 5.42 -7.22 3.98
N ARG A 12 4.47 -6.71 3.19
CA ARG A 12 3.10 -7.25 3.17
C ARG A 12 3.06 -8.68 2.64
N TYR A 13 3.78 -8.99 1.55
CA TYR A 13 3.89 -10.36 1.06
C TYR A 13 4.54 -11.27 2.11
N PHE A 14 5.58 -10.81 2.75
CA PHE A 14 6.24 -11.56 3.82
C PHE A 14 5.29 -11.83 4.99
N ILE A 15 4.53 -10.83 5.45
CA ILE A 15 3.54 -11.00 6.51
C ILE A 15 2.45 -12.01 6.12
N ASP A 16 1.99 -11.98 4.86
CA ASP A 16 1.00 -12.92 4.37
C ASP A 16 1.52 -14.36 4.34
N LEU A 17 2.74 -14.56 3.83
CA LEU A 17 3.40 -15.86 3.80
C LEU A 17 3.76 -16.34 5.20
N ARG A 18 4.23 -15.48 6.09
CA ARG A 18 4.47 -15.82 7.48
C ARG A 18 3.22 -16.36 8.16
N THR A 19 2.07 -15.75 7.91
CA THR A 19 0.78 -16.25 8.42
C THR A 19 0.47 -17.66 7.90
N PHE A 20 0.74 -17.91 6.61
CA PHE A 20 0.54 -19.23 6.01
C PHE A 20 1.50 -20.28 6.58
N PHE A 21 2.77 -19.99 6.71
CA PHE A 21 3.76 -20.94 7.25
C PHE A 21 3.53 -21.26 8.73
N ARG A 22 3.07 -20.30 9.52
CA ARG A 22 2.60 -20.56 10.90
C ARG A 22 1.43 -21.54 10.90
N PHE A 23 0.43 -21.32 10.05
CA PHE A 23 -0.69 -22.23 9.88
C PHE A 23 -0.23 -23.64 9.45
N LEU A 24 0.67 -23.73 8.48
CA LEU A 24 1.25 -24.98 8.02
C LEU A 24 1.93 -25.74 9.17
N LYS A 25 2.73 -25.07 10.00
CA LYS A 25 3.36 -25.69 11.18
C LYS A 25 2.34 -26.21 12.18
N VAL A 26 1.28 -25.45 12.45
CA VAL A 26 0.20 -25.91 13.34
C VAL A 26 -0.47 -27.17 12.78
N MET A 27 -0.81 -27.18 11.50
CA MET A 27 -1.46 -28.32 10.86
C MET A 27 -0.57 -29.57 10.77
N ARG A 28 0.75 -29.42 10.84
CA ARG A 28 1.72 -30.53 10.86
C ARG A 28 2.20 -30.91 12.26
N GLY A 29 1.66 -30.29 13.32
CA GLY A 29 2.08 -30.56 14.70
C GLY A 29 3.52 -30.10 15.00
N LEU A 30 4.04 -29.13 14.24
CA LEU A 30 5.40 -28.58 14.40
C LEU A 30 5.43 -27.28 15.20
N ALA A 31 4.27 -26.80 15.63
CA ALA A 31 4.20 -25.65 16.52
C ALA A 31 4.50 -26.10 17.96
N PRO A 32 5.32 -25.35 18.74
CA PRO A 32 5.56 -25.68 20.14
C PRO A 32 4.26 -25.58 20.95
N ASP A 33 4.05 -26.52 21.87
CA ASP A 33 2.86 -26.54 22.72
C ASP A 33 2.74 -25.26 23.54
N GLY A 34 1.52 -24.72 23.60
CA GLY A 34 1.22 -23.50 24.37
C GLY A 34 1.73 -22.19 23.74
N THR A 35 2.34 -22.23 22.56
CA THR A 35 2.79 -21.01 21.87
C THR A 35 1.62 -20.32 21.15
N GLU A 36 1.45 -19.02 21.37
CA GLU A 36 0.46 -18.24 20.61
C GLU A 36 0.77 -18.26 19.11
N PHE A 37 -0.27 -18.31 18.28
CA PHE A 37 -0.14 -18.41 16.82
C PHE A 37 0.77 -17.32 16.24
N ASP A 38 0.68 -16.10 16.76
CA ASP A 38 1.44 -14.95 16.24
C ASP A 38 2.91 -14.93 16.70
N GLU A 39 3.29 -15.81 17.64
CA GLU A 39 4.66 -15.99 18.13
C GLU A 39 5.40 -17.17 17.49
N ILE A 40 4.68 -18.07 16.78
CA ILE A 40 5.30 -19.21 16.09
C ILE A 40 6.37 -18.72 15.12
N LYS A 41 7.61 -19.15 15.33
CA LYS A 41 8.73 -18.88 14.42
C LYS A 41 8.62 -19.70 13.14
N ILE A 42 9.12 -19.16 12.04
CA ILE A 42 9.07 -19.79 10.71
C ILE A 42 10.46 -20.00 10.10
N ASP A 43 11.52 -19.76 10.86
CA ASP A 43 12.90 -19.80 10.37
C ASP A 43 13.35 -21.23 10.01
N ASP A 44 12.66 -22.23 10.53
CA ASP A 44 12.86 -23.66 10.32
C ASP A 44 11.96 -24.26 9.21
N VAL A 45 11.20 -23.43 8.50
CA VAL A 45 10.40 -23.89 7.36
C VAL A 45 11.33 -24.18 6.18
N ASP A 46 11.50 -25.44 5.88
CA ASP A 46 12.31 -25.95 4.79
C ASP A 46 11.49 -26.33 3.54
N LEU A 47 12.18 -26.78 2.50
CA LEU A 47 11.53 -27.18 1.25
C LEU A 47 10.69 -28.47 1.43
N ASP A 48 11.11 -29.37 2.30
CA ASP A 48 10.40 -30.62 2.49
C ASP A 48 9.05 -30.39 3.16
N LEU A 49 8.98 -29.47 4.12
CA LEU A 49 7.72 -29.03 4.70
C LEU A 49 6.83 -28.33 3.64
N ILE A 50 7.42 -27.51 2.77
CA ILE A 50 6.68 -26.83 1.69
C ILE A 50 6.11 -27.85 0.68
N LYS A 51 6.80 -28.92 0.38
CA LYS A 51 6.31 -30.02 -0.51
C LYS A 51 5.09 -30.76 0.05
N THR A 52 4.85 -30.68 1.36
CA THR A 52 3.65 -31.29 1.97
C THR A 52 2.37 -30.51 1.72
N VAL A 53 2.46 -29.31 1.13
CA VAL A 53 1.30 -28.47 0.83
C VAL A 53 0.54 -29.06 -0.36
N ASN A 54 -0.75 -29.18 -0.20
CA ASN A 54 -1.69 -29.57 -1.25
C ASN A 54 -2.86 -28.56 -1.33
N LEU A 55 -3.74 -28.78 -2.29
CA LEU A 55 -4.88 -27.90 -2.51
C LEU A 55 -5.85 -27.88 -1.33
N GLU A 56 -6.07 -29.04 -0.68
CA GLU A 56 -6.94 -29.18 0.49
C GLU A 56 -6.44 -28.30 1.64
N LEU A 57 -5.16 -28.40 2.00
CA LEU A 57 -4.54 -27.57 3.02
C LEU A 57 -4.66 -26.07 2.70
N ALA A 58 -4.57 -25.71 1.42
CA ALA A 58 -4.74 -24.31 1.02
C ALA A 58 -6.19 -23.82 1.24
N TYR A 59 -7.20 -24.67 1.03
CA TYR A 59 -8.59 -24.35 1.37
C TYR A 59 -8.79 -24.30 2.89
N ASP A 60 -8.19 -25.20 3.66
CA ASP A 60 -8.22 -25.16 5.12
C ASP A 60 -7.62 -23.85 5.66
N TYR A 61 -6.52 -23.41 5.07
CA TYR A 61 -5.96 -22.10 5.39
C TYR A 61 -6.94 -20.94 5.10
N MET A 62 -7.67 -20.99 3.98
CA MET A 62 -8.67 -19.96 3.67
C MET A 62 -9.85 -19.98 4.65
N ASN A 63 -10.24 -21.19 5.13
CA ASN A 63 -11.26 -21.37 6.17
C ASN A 63 -10.78 -20.86 7.53
N PHE A 64 -9.54 -21.18 7.93
CA PHE A 64 -8.89 -20.64 9.12
C PHE A 64 -8.87 -19.11 9.12
N LEU A 65 -8.49 -18.50 8.01
CA LEU A 65 -8.50 -17.03 7.88
C LEU A 65 -9.91 -16.44 8.08
N TYR A 66 -10.94 -17.15 7.71
CA TYR A 66 -12.32 -16.71 7.85
C TYR A 66 -12.83 -16.91 9.27
N ARG A 67 -12.73 -18.12 9.82
CA ARG A 67 -13.34 -18.52 11.08
C ARG A 67 -12.55 -18.05 12.29
N ASP A 68 -11.26 -18.33 12.30
CA ASP A 68 -10.41 -18.12 13.48
C ASP A 68 -9.76 -16.74 13.50
N ARG A 69 -9.43 -16.20 12.31
CA ARG A 69 -8.79 -14.87 12.21
C ARG A 69 -9.78 -13.76 11.83
N ASN A 70 -11.03 -14.06 11.61
CA ASN A 70 -12.11 -13.11 11.25
C ASN A 70 -11.71 -12.14 10.11
N ASN A 71 -10.98 -12.64 9.12
CA ASN A 71 -10.48 -11.83 8.01
C ASN A 71 -11.60 -11.51 7.01
N LYS A 72 -11.74 -10.25 6.63
CA LYS A 72 -12.66 -9.81 5.58
C LYS A 72 -12.27 -10.41 4.21
N SER A 73 -13.23 -10.51 3.30
CA SER A 73 -13.06 -11.07 1.94
C SER A 73 -11.86 -10.46 1.19
N ALA A 74 -11.69 -9.14 1.23
CA ALA A 74 -10.57 -8.46 0.58
C ALA A 74 -9.19 -8.87 1.15
N SER A 75 -9.10 -9.05 2.48
CA SER A 75 -7.87 -9.50 3.14
C SER A 75 -7.54 -10.94 2.77
N ARG A 76 -8.55 -11.82 2.75
CA ARG A 76 -8.40 -13.22 2.33
C ARG A 76 -7.99 -13.33 0.85
N ALA A 77 -8.61 -12.55 -0.04
CA ALA A 77 -8.24 -12.51 -1.45
C ALA A 77 -6.79 -12.07 -1.66
N ARG A 78 -6.32 -11.09 -0.89
CA ARG A 78 -4.92 -10.64 -0.93
C ARG A 78 -3.97 -11.74 -0.47
N LYS A 79 -4.27 -12.41 0.65
CA LYS A 79 -3.47 -13.54 1.17
C LYS A 79 -3.46 -14.73 0.21
N CYS A 80 -4.60 -15.03 -0.41
CA CYS A 80 -4.68 -16.02 -1.50
C CYS A 80 -3.75 -15.67 -2.67
N SER A 81 -3.76 -14.40 -3.11
CA SER A 81 -2.88 -13.92 -4.19
C SER A 81 -1.40 -14.01 -3.80
N SER A 82 -1.04 -13.70 -2.55
CA SER A 82 0.33 -13.85 -2.05
C SER A 82 0.78 -15.31 -2.07
N LEU A 83 -0.09 -16.23 -1.63
CA LEU A 83 0.18 -17.67 -1.64
C LEU A 83 0.36 -18.21 -3.07
N LYS A 84 -0.57 -17.89 -3.97
CA LYS A 84 -0.47 -18.28 -5.39
C LYS A 84 0.80 -17.74 -6.05
N GLY A 85 1.14 -16.48 -5.76
CA GLY A 85 2.36 -15.85 -6.27
C GLY A 85 3.63 -16.54 -5.79
N PHE A 86 3.68 -16.94 -4.52
CA PHE A 86 4.81 -17.66 -3.94
C PHE A 86 4.96 -19.05 -4.62
N PHE A 87 3.92 -19.85 -4.65
CA PHE A 87 4.00 -21.20 -5.23
C PHE A 87 4.29 -21.15 -6.74
N LYS A 88 3.69 -20.22 -7.47
CA LYS A 88 4.03 -19.99 -8.87
C LYS A 88 5.53 -19.67 -9.05
N TYR A 89 6.10 -18.85 -8.18
CA TYR A 89 7.52 -18.49 -8.25
C TYR A 89 8.44 -19.69 -7.98
N ILE A 90 8.19 -20.47 -6.92
CA ILE A 90 9.06 -21.61 -6.58
C ILE A 90 8.92 -22.76 -7.57
N THR A 91 7.75 -22.92 -8.20
CA THR A 91 7.54 -23.93 -9.26
C THR A 91 8.12 -23.48 -10.60
N ASN A 92 7.69 -22.33 -11.11
CA ASN A 92 7.99 -21.94 -12.50
C ASN A 92 9.34 -21.25 -12.66
N ASN A 93 9.82 -20.52 -11.65
CA ASN A 93 11.07 -19.75 -11.75
C ASN A 93 12.25 -20.45 -11.06
N LYS A 94 11.99 -21.13 -9.93
CA LYS A 94 13.04 -21.79 -9.15
C LYS A 94 13.11 -23.29 -9.42
N HIS A 95 12.07 -23.87 -10.03
CA HIS A 95 11.97 -25.32 -10.32
C HIS A 95 12.21 -26.21 -9.09
N LEU A 96 11.73 -25.73 -7.91
CA LEU A 96 11.84 -26.46 -6.64
C LEU A 96 10.69 -27.43 -6.42
N LEU A 97 9.60 -27.27 -7.16
CA LEU A 97 8.42 -28.15 -7.18
C LEU A 97 8.10 -28.54 -8.63
N ASP A 98 7.68 -29.77 -8.86
CA ASP A 98 7.28 -30.24 -10.18
C ASP A 98 5.93 -29.66 -10.62
N THR A 99 5.02 -29.48 -9.67
CA THR A 99 3.68 -28.93 -9.92
C THR A 99 3.33 -27.88 -8.88
N ASN A 100 2.47 -26.92 -9.27
CA ASN A 100 1.99 -25.91 -8.36
C ASN A 100 0.78 -26.43 -7.55
N PRO A 101 0.94 -26.70 -6.24
CA PRO A 101 -0.12 -27.32 -5.44
C PRO A 101 -1.35 -26.41 -5.21
N VAL A 102 -1.23 -25.11 -5.45
CA VAL A 102 -2.31 -24.13 -5.22
C VAL A 102 -2.80 -23.47 -6.52
N GLU A 103 -2.52 -24.07 -7.67
CA GLU A 103 -2.89 -23.49 -8.97
C GLU A 103 -4.41 -23.30 -9.08
N GLN A 104 -5.17 -24.31 -8.66
CA GLN A 104 -6.63 -24.33 -8.70
C GLN A 104 -7.30 -23.62 -7.51
N LEU A 105 -6.53 -23.08 -6.55
CA LEU A 105 -7.09 -22.39 -5.40
C LEU A 105 -7.90 -21.17 -5.85
N GLU A 106 -9.19 -21.14 -5.53
CA GLU A 106 -10.04 -20.03 -5.89
C GLU A 106 -9.89 -18.85 -4.91
N SER A 107 -9.80 -17.66 -5.47
CA SER A 107 -9.78 -16.43 -4.66
C SER A 107 -11.20 -16.05 -4.23
N PRO A 108 -11.41 -15.67 -2.96
CA PRO A 108 -12.70 -15.18 -2.51
C PRO A 108 -13.21 -14.03 -3.38
N LYS A 109 -14.46 -14.13 -3.82
CA LYS A 109 -15.11 -13.06 -4.58
C LYS A 109 -15.31 -11.83 -3.70
N ASN A 110 -14.77 -10.71 -4.10
CA ASN A 110 -15.01 -9.42 -3.45
C ASN A 110 -16.19 -8.72 -4.13
N LYS A 111 -17.21 -8.34 -3.36
CA LYS A 111 -18.20 -7.39 -3.86
C LYS A 111 -17.46 -6.07 -4.11
N LYS A 112 -17.44 -5.62 -5.36
CA LYS A 112 -16.92 -4.30 -5.71
C LYS A 112 -17.87 -3.27 -5.10
N ALA A 113 -17.46 -2.62 -4.01
CA ALA A 113 -18.16 -1.45 -3.53
C ALA A 113 -17.92 -0.30 -4.51
N LEU A 114 -18.94 0.51 -4.74
CA LEU A 114 -18.79 1.74 -5.49
C LEU A 114 -17.77 2.64 -4.79
N PRO A 115 -16.91 3.32 -5.54
CA PRO A 115 -15.98 4.28 -4.96
C PRO A 115 -16.75 5.34 -4.18
N LYS A 116 -16.30 5.66 -2.98
CA LYS A 116 -16.80 6.81 -2.23
C LYS A 116 -16.02 8.04 -2.70
N TYR A 117 -16.72 9.08 -3.07
CA TYR A 117 -16.17 10.36 -3.49
C TYR A 117 -16.88 11.49 -2.72
N LEU A 118 -16.23 12.63 -2.63
CA LEU A 118 -16.82 13.84 -2.09
C LEU A 118 -17.66 14.52 -3.18
N THR A 119 -18.82 15.04 -2.82
CA THR A 119 -19.56 15.96 -3.71
C THR A 119 -18.83 17.29 -3.80
N LEU A 120 -19.29 18.17 -4.71
CA LEU A 120 -18.71 19.52 -4.81
C LEU A 120 -18.87 20.29 -3.52
N GLU A 121 -20.07 20.24 -2.93
CA GLU A 121 -20.40 20.91 -1.67
C GLU A 121 -19.50 20.38 -0.54
N GLN A 122 -19.37 19.08 -0.39
CA GLN A 122 -18.49 18.45 0.60
C GLN A 122 -17.00 18.80 0.39
N SER A 123 -16.57 18.97 -0.86
CA SER A 123 -15.21 19.37 -1.17
C SER A 123 -14.95 20.83 -0.77
N ILE A 124 -15.93 21.71 -0.98
CA ILE A 124 -15.87 23.12 -0.54
C ILE A 124 -15.89 23.21 0.99
N GLU A 125 -16.77 22.45 1.66
CA GLU A 125 -16.83 22.39 3.12
C GLU A 125 -15.49 21.91 3.70
N LEU A 126 -14.89 20.88 3.12
CA LEU A 126 -13.58 20.38 3.52
C LEU A 126 -12.49 21.44 3.42
N LEU A 127 -12.45 22.21 2.32
CA LEU A 127 -11.48 23.30 2.15
C LEU A 127 -11.71 24.44 3.14
N ASN A 128 -12.96 24.78 3.43
CA ASN A 128 -13.31 25.81 4.38
C ASN A 128 -13.03 25.43 5.84
N ALA A 129 -13.04 24.14 6.14
CA ALA A 129 -12.73 23.63 7.48
C ALA A 129 -11.23 23.56 7.80
N VAL A 130 -10.37 23.89 6.84
CA VAL A 130 -8.91 23.90 7.07
C VAL A 130 -8.55 25.06 8.00
N ASP A 131 -7.96 24.74 9.15
CA ASP A 131 -7.55 25.71 10.15
C ASP A 131 -6.22 25.31 10.83
N GLY A 132 -5.71 26.16 11.73
CA GLY A 132 -4.51 25.91 12.52
C GLY A 132 -3.22 26.46 11.91
N ASN A 133 -2.09 26.11 12.55
CA ASN A 133 -0.77 26.70 12.26
C ASN A 133 -0.23 26.39 10.85
N ASN A 134 -0.72 25.34 10.21
CA ASN A 134 -0.30 24.90 8.87
C ASN A 134 -1.39 25.11 7.80
N LYS A 135 -2.32 26.01 8.05
CA LYS A 135 -3.50 26.24 7.20
C LYS A 135 -3.15 26.37 5.71
N GLN A 136 -2.17 27.19 5.35
CA GLN A 136 -1.81 27.43 3.95
C GLN A 136 -1.27 26.15 3.28
N ARG A 137 -0.45 25.38 4.00
CA ARG A 137 0.07 24.08 3.52
C ARG A 137 -1.07 23.11 3.29
N ASP A 138 -1.91 22.93 4.29
CA ASP A 138 -2.96 21.90 4.28
C ASP A 138 -4.04 22.24 3.25
N TYR A 139 -4.37 23.52 3.11
CA TYR A 139 -5.26 24.03 2.07
C TYR A 139 -4.69 23.77 0.67
N CYS A 140 -3.41 24.06 0.44
CA CYS A 140 -2.73 23.78 -0.83
C CYS A 140 -2.73 22.28 -1.16
N ILE A 141 -2.41 21.43 -0.20
CA ILE A 141 -2.42 19.97 -0.35
C ILE A 141 -3.80 19.48 -0.77
N LEU A 142 -4.86 19.89 -0.05
CA LEU A 142 -6.22 19.45 -0.33
C LEU A 142 -6.71 19.98 -1.69
N THR A 143 -6.38 21.23 -2.03
CA THR A 143 -6.72 21.82 -3.33
C THR A 143 -6.07 21.03 -4.47
N LEU A 144 -4.80 20.67 -4.37
CA LEU A 144 -4.10 19.84 -5.35
C LEU A 144 -4.68 18.42 -5.43
N PHE A 145 -5.08 17.80 -4.31
CA PHE A 145 -5.74 16.51 -4.34
C PHE A 145 -7.08 16.55 -5.07
N LEU A 146 -7.91 17.53 -4.77
CA LEU A 146 -9.25 17.66 -5.34
C LEU A 146 -9.23 17.99 -6.84
N ASN A 147 -8.27 18.79 -7.29
CA ASN A 147 -8.22 19.26 -8.69
C ASN A 147 -7.33 18.39 -9.59
N CYS A 148 -6.22 17.85 -9.07
CA CYS A 148 -5.21 17.15 -9.89
C CYS A 148 -5.27 15.62 -9.79
N GLY A 149 -6.10 15.06 -8.92
CA GLY A 149 -6.25 13.62 -8.76
C GLY A 149 -4.94 12.90 -8.41
N LEU A 150 -4.12 13.53 -7.57
CA LEU A 150 -2.83 12.96 -7.14
C LEU A 150 -3.03 11.79 -6.20
N ARG A 151 -2.11 10.81 -6.27
CA ARG A 151 -2.02 9.80 -5.21
C ARG A 151 -1.28 10.37 -4.01
N VAL A 152 -1.60 9.90 -2.80
CA VAL A 152 -0.90 10.33 -1.56
C VAL A 152 0.63 10.24 -1.72
N SER A 153 1.13 9.18 -2.35
CA SER A 153 2.57 9.01 -2.57
C SER A 153 3.17 9.91 -3.65
N GLU A 154 2.36 10.42 -4.57
CA GLU A 154 2.77 11.40 -5.57
C GLU A 154 2.88 12.78 -4.91
N MET A 155 1.87 13.14 -4.11
CA MET A 155 1.90 14.36 -3.30
C MET A 155 3.09 14.37 -2.33
N ALA A 156 3.31 13.28 -1.57
CA ALA A 156 4.43 13.16 -0.62
C ALA A 156 5.81 13.21 -1.28
N GLY A 157 5.92 12.93 -2.57
CA GLY A 157 7.16 13.00 -3.34
C GLY A 157 7.33 14.28 -4.15
N LEU A 158 6.37 15.20 -4.07
CA LEU A 158 6.39 16.46 -4.84
C LEU A 158 7.40 17.43 -4.22
N ASN A 159 8.23 18.03 -5.06
CA ASN A 159 9.16 19.08 -4.67
C ASN A 159 8.72 20.39 -5.28
N TYR A 160 9.18 21.50 -4.71
CA TYR A 160 8.84 22.82 -5.23
C TYR A 160 9.29 23.04 -6.69
N ASN A 161 10.40 22.42 -7.09
CA ASN A 161 10.91 22.45 -8.47
C ASN A 161 10.06 21.66 -9.48
N ASP A 162 9.13 20.84 -9.00
CA ASP A 162 8.23 20.08 -9.87
C ASP A 162 7.01 20.93 -10.31
N ILE A 163 6.81 22.10 -9.71
CA ILE A 163 5.78 23.06 -10.09
C ILE A 163 6.44 24.22 -10.86
N HIS A 164 6.04 24.38 -12.11
CA HIS A 164 6.65 25.32 -13.04
C HIS A 164 5.84 26.61 -13.15
N SER A 165 6.52 27.69 -13.54
CA SER A 165 5.92 29.01 -13.70
C SER A 165 4.88 29.11 -14.85
N ASP A 166 4.89 28.14 -15.76
CA ASP A 166 3.92 28.03 -16.85
C ASP A 166 2.58 27.38 -16.42
N GLY A 167 2.39 27.14 -15.11
CA GLY A 167 1.19 26.47 -14.58
C GLY A 167 1.17 24.98 -14.79
N THR A 168 2.33 24.35 -15.02
CA THR A 168 2.45 22.90 -15.11
C THR A 168 3.10 22.30 -13.88
N MET A 169 2.79 21.03 -13.58
CA MET A 169 3.35 20.27 -12.48
C MET A 169 3.82 18.91 -12.97
N ARG A 170 5.08 18.56 -12.71
CA ARG A 170 5.63 17.25 -13.00
C ARG A 170 5.33 16.28 -11.85
N VAL A 171 4.67 15.18 -12.14
CA VAL A 171 4.30 14.16 -11.17
C VAL A 171 4.94 12.82 -11.51
N VAL A 172 5.67 12.26 -10.55
CA VAL A 172 6.32 10.94 -10.71
C VAL A 172 5.47 9.86 -10.06
N GLY A 173 4.90 8.98 -10.87
CA GLY A 173 4.00 7.91 -10.45
C GLY A 173 4.69 6.57 -10.21
N LYS A 174 3.86 5.51 -10.12
CA LYS A 174 4.32 4.12 -9.93
C LYS A 174 5.21 3.68 -11.09
N GLY A 175 6.37 3.11 -10.77
CA GLY A 175 7.33 2.63 -11.78
C GLY A 175 8.19 3.74 -12.38
N ASN A 176 8.28 4.89 -11.73
CA ASN A 176 9.04 6.07 -12.18
C ASN A 176 8.48 6.66 -13.49
N LYS A 177 7.19 6.43 -13.75
CA LYS A 177 6.53 7.07 -14.90
C LYS A 177 6.19 8.50 -14.53
N GLU A 178 6.62 9.42 -15.37
CA GLU A 178 6.35 10.85 -15.22
C GLU A 178 5.12 11.24 -16.03
N ARG A 179 4.36 12.21 -15.51
CA ARG A 179 3.29 12.89 -16.24
C ARG A 179 3.29 14.35 -15.88
N ILE A 180 2.87 15.17 -16.83
CA ILE A 180 2.59 16.58 -16.60
C ILE A 180 1.10 16.74 -16.27
N VAL A 181 0.84 17.58 -15.26
CA VAL A 181 -0.50 17.97 -14.84
C VAL A 181 -0.61 19.47 -14.99
N TYR A 182 -1.65 19.95 -15.62
CA TYR A 182 -1.95 21.39 -15.73
C TYR A 182 -2.69 21.86 -14.48
N LEU A 183 -2.22 22.94 -13.88
CA LEU A 183 -2.82 23.54 -12.69
C LEU A 183 -3.84 24.59 -13.11
N ASN A 184 -5.02 24.54 -12.51
CA ASN A 184 -5.99 25.63 -12.63
C ASN A 184 -5.62 26.80 -11.70
N SER A 185 -6.31 27.93 -11.86
CA SER A 185 -6.06 29.14 -11.04
C SER A 185 -6.12 28.85 -9.55
N ALA A 186 -7.11 28.08 -9.08
CA ALA A 186 -7.25 27.75 -7.67
C ALA A 186 -6.03 26.99 -7.10
N CYS A 187 -5.43 26.08 -7.89
CA CYS A 187 -4.21 25.38 -7.51
C CYS A 187 -3.00 26.31 -7.46
N ILE A 188 -2.88 27.21 -8.43
CA ILE A 188 -1.79 28.19 -8.53
C ILE A 188 -1.89 29.18 -7.35
N ASP A 189 -3.07 29.69 -7.06
CA ASP A 189 -3.30 30.63 -5.94
C ASP A 189 -2.98 29.96 -4.59
N ALA A 190 -3.49 28.74 -4.37
CA ALA A 190 -3.21 27.99 -3.14
C ALA A 190 -1.72 27.68 -2.96
N TYR A 191 -1.03 27.36 -4.05
CA TYR A 191 0.42 27.15 -4.04
C TYR A 191 1.19 28.44 -3.71
N ASN A 192 0.84 29.54 -4.36
CA ASN A 192 1.48 30.82 -4.13
C ASN A 192 1.31 31.32 -2.68
N GLU A 193 0.13 31.13 -2.09
CA GLU A 193 -0.12 31.47 -0.68
C GLU A 193 0.73 30.60 0.26
N TYR A 194 0.86 29.32 -0.04
CA TYR A 194 1.75 28.44 0.73
C TYR A 194 3.22 28.86 0.61
N MET A 195 3.68 29.20 -0.60
CA MET A 195 5.07 29.62 -0.84
C MET A 195 5.44 30.92 -0.12
N LYS A 196 4.50 31.87 0.08
CA LYS A 196 4.73 33.07 0.90
C LYS A 196 5.09 32.69 2.34
N VAL A 197 4.39 31.75 2.95
CA VAL A 197 4.64 31.30 4.32
C VAL A 197 5.93 30.46 4.38
N LEU A 198 6.18 29.62 3.41
CA LEU A 198 7.38 28.81 3.35
C LEU A 198 8.66 29.65 3.23
N SER A 199 8.64 30.71 2.44
CA SER A 199 9.77 31.63 2.28
C SER A 199 10.12 32.36 3.58
N LEU A 200 9.13 32.65 4.41
CA LEU A 200 9.34 33.27 5.73
C LEU A 200 10.01 32.33 6.74
N ILE A 201 9.76 31.02 6.61
CA ILE A 201 10.37 29.97 7.45
C ILE A 201 11.79 29.62 6.99
N HIS A 202 12.06 29.68 5.68
CA HIS A 202 13.34 29.28 5.06
C HIS A 202 14.46 30.31 5.12
N ILE A 203 14.24 31.48 5.67
CA ILE A 203 15.35 32.40 6.01
C ILE A 203 16.32 31.77 7.02
N SER A 204 15.89 30.71 7.72
CA SER A 204 16.69 29.99 8.71
C SER A 204 17.19 28.57 8.31
N GLU A 205 16.68 27.92 7.23
CA GLU A 205 17.11 26.57 6.82
C GLU A 205 16.96 26.31 5.30
N PRO A 206 18.04 26.38 4.50
CA PRO A 206 17.95 26.35 3.02
C PRO A 206 17.74 24.99 2.37
N THR A 207 17.47 23.89 3.07
CA THR A 207 17.56 22.53 2.46
C THR A 207 16.43 21.54 2.83
N ARG A 208 15.27 21.95 3.29
CA ARG A 208 14.16 21.01 3.53
C ARG A 208 13.30 20.81 2.29
N PRO A 209 13.19 19.56 1.75
CA PRO A 209 12.14 19.23 0.78
C PRO A 209 10.77 19.41 1.43
N LEU A 210 9.72 19.60 0.61
CA LEU A 210 8.31 19.63 1.04
C LEU A 210 7.94 18.27 1.66
N TYR A 211 8.44 17.96 2.86
CA TYR A 211 8.02 16.73 3.56
C TYR A 211 6.65 16.96 4.19
N ILE A 212 5.69 16.20 3.68
CA ILE A 212 4.45 15.91 4.37
C ILE A 212 4.78 14.75 5.33
N SER A 213 5.20 15.04 6.53
CA SER A 213 5.30 14.10 7.64
C SER A 213 4.21 14.42 8.66
#